data_ebcc3b572b587d75ab5b88c363e5fa70
#
_entry.id   ebcc3b572b587d75ab5b88c363e5fa70
#
_cell.length_a   1.000
_cell.length_b   1.000
_cell.length_c   1.000
_cell.angle_alpha   90.00
_cell.angle_beta   90.00
_cell.angle_gamma   90.00
#
_symmetry.space_group_name_H-M   'P 1'
#
loop_
_entity.id
_entity.type
_entity.pdbx_description
1 polymer ?
#
loop_
_entity_poly.entity_id
_entity_poly.type
_entity_poly.pdbx_seq_one_letter_code
_entity_poly.pdbx_strand_id
1 'polypeptide(L)'
;MTPLVSLWCWYHGGPFKGYQTQPGLPTVQDTLIRALGAAGISRKPLPAGRTDAGVHARMQVLSLRLAEEVPLAELPARINAHLPAASVGVALAKAAQRGFHPQYSATLKEYRYRLLLADDPKWDEFAWRVDVEPEKLRPLFAAMVGTRDFGAFHDRTSGRFPRTISQIELVAHGARLEVRLRGPGFARYMVRLLVGAAVAVARGELSEAVFKAALDEAKSFSEVRAPAKGLTLWEVRYGEGDPFSAEERARATGVPNTPPFV
;
A
#
# COMPACT_ATOMS: atom_id res chain seq x y z
N MET A 1 18.56 -2.57 -26.87
CA MET A 1 17.87 -3.33 -25.81
C MET A 1 16.56 -2.62 -25.50
N THR A 2 15.45 -3.33 -25.29
CA THR A 2 14.18 -2.73 -24.90
C THR A 2 14.30 -2.01 -23.56
N PRO A 3 14.01 -0.69 -23.47
CA PRO A 3 14.19 0.08 -22.25
C PRO A 3 13.25 -0.41 -21.15
N LEU A 4 13.81 -0.61 -19.95
CA LEU A 4 13.04 -0.91 -18.75
C LEU A 4 12.67 0.41 -18.07
N VAL A 5 11.40 0.60 -17.78
CA VAL A 5 10.85 1.83 -17.22
C VAL A 5 10.14 1.52 -15.91
N SER A 6 10.32 2.40 -14.92
CA SER A 6 9.55 2.45 -13.69
C SER A 6 8.54 3.59 -13.75
N LEU A 7 7.30 3.30 -13.38
CA LEU A 7 6.24 4.29 -13.24
C LEU A 7 5.87 4.43 -11.75
N TRP A 8 5.76 5.67 -11.27
CA TRP A 8 5.07 5.97 -10.03
C TRP A 8 3.59 6.15 -10.33
N CYS A 9 2.79 5.22 -9.86
CA CYS A 9 1.33 5.22 -10.02
C CYS A 9 0.65 5.44 -8.67
N TRP A 10 -0.38 6.28 -8.65
CA TRP A 10 -1.28 6.43 -7.51
C TRP A 10 -2.68 5.96 -7.88
N TYR A 11 -3.46 5.53 -6.89
CA TYR A 11 -4.87 5.22 -7.10
C TYR A 11 -5.70 5.30 -5.83
N HIS A 12 -6.95 5.68 -6.03
CA HIS A 12 -8.03 5.63 -5.09
C HIS A 12 -8.66 4.22 -5.15
N GLY A 13 -8.54 3.45 -4.07
CA GLY A 13 -8.91 2.03 -4.09
C GLY A 13 -10.42 1.74 -4.13
N GLY A 14 -11.26 2.68 -3.70
CA GLY A 14 -12.70 2.50 -3.54
C GLY A 14 -13.41 1.88 -4.75
N PRO A 15 -13.22 2.39 -5.98
CA PRO A 15 -13.86 1.85 -7.17
C PRO A 15 -13.37 0.45 -7.59
N PHE A 16 -12.25 -0.06 -7.02
CA PHE A 16 -11.58 -1.24 -7.53
C PHE A 16 -11.71 -2.46 -6.60
N LYS A 17 -11.84 -3.64 -7.22
CA LYS A 17 -11.78 -4.95 -6.55
C LYS A 17 -10.35 -5.44 -6.34
N GLY A 18 -9.44 -4.49 -6.05
CA GLY A 18 -8.02 -4.69 -5.82
C GLY A 18 -7.15 -4.35 -7.03
N TYR A 19 -5.85 -4.56 -6.85
CA TYR A 19 -4.88 -4.26 -7.90
C TYR A 19 -4.95 -5.27 -9.05
N GLN A 20 -4.90 -6.57 -8.74
CA GLN A 20 -4.71 -7.62 -9.73
C GLN A 20 -5.96 -7.85 -10.58
N THR A 21 -5.75 -8.05 -11.90
CA THR A 21 -6.76 -8.52 -12.86
C THR A 21 -7.59 -9.68 -12.32
N GLN A 22 -8.91 -9.55 -12.42
CA GLN A 22 -9.89 -10.56 -12.07
C GLN A 22 -11.00 -10.54 -13.13
N PRO A 23 -11.44 -11.71 -13.63
CA PRO A 23 -12.47 -11.77 -14.67
C PRO A 23 -13.75 -11.04 -14.27
N GLY A 24 -14.21 -10.12 -15.13
CA GLY A 24 -15.48 -9.40 -14.93
C GLY A 24 -15.50 -8.35 -13.83
N LEU A 25 -14.38 -8.09 -13.15
CA LEU A 25 -14.33 -7.13 -12.05
C LEU A 25 -13.44 -5.92 -12.39
N PRO A 26 -13.81 -4.70 -11.96
CA PRO A 26 -12.98 -3.52 -12.13
C PRO A 26 -11.72 -3.62 -11.25
N THR A 27 -10.53 -3.62 -11.87
CA THR A 27 -9.24 -3.68 -11.17
C THR A 27 -8.31 -2.56 -11.62
N VAL A 28 -7.38 -2.17 -10.75
CA VAL A 28 -6.37 -1.15 -11.08
C VAL A 28 -5.51 -1.62 -12.26
N GLN A 29 -5.10 -2.89 -12.27
CA GLN A 29 -4.23 -3.45 -13.31
C GLN A 29 -4.91 -3.45 -14.69
N ASP A 30 -6.20 -3.83 -14.79
CA ASP A 30 -6.92 -3.80 -16.07
C ASP A 30 -7.14 -2.39 -16.59
N THR A 31 -7.38 -1.44 -15.67
CA THR A 31 -7.49 -0.02 -16.01
C THR A 31 -6.18 0.51 -16.58
N LEU A 32 -5.04 0.17 -15.94
CA LEU A 32 -3.71 0.53 -16.44
C LEU A 32 -3.37 -0.15 -17.76
N ILE A 33 -3.69 -1.44 -17.93
CA ILE A 33 -3.45 -2.16 -19.20
C ILE A 33 -4.21 -1.50 -20.36
N ARG A 34 -5.48 -1.14 -20.15
CA ARG A 34 -6.27 -0.44 -21.17
C ARG A 34 -5.69 0.93 -21.51
N ALA A 35 -5.34 1.73 -20.52
CA ALA A 35 -4.74 3.05 -20.72
C ALA A 35 -3.37 2.97 -21.41
N LEU A 36 -2.52 2.02 -21.02
CA LEU A 36 -1.24 1.76 -21.68
C LEU A 36 -1.47 1.35 -23.15
N GLY A 37 -2.41 0.44 -23.42
CA GLY A 37 -2.76 0.03 -24.79
C GLY A 37 -3.22 1.20 -25.66
N ALA A 38 -4.11 2.06 -25.14
CA ALA A 38 -4.57 3.27 -25.82
C ALA A 38 -3.43 4.29 -26.03
N ALA A 39 -2.45 4.32 -25.14
CA ALA A 39 -1.21 5.09 -25.28
C ALA A 39 -0.18 4.41 -26.21
N GLY A 40 -0.50 3.32 -26.90
CA GLY A 40 0.39 2.60 -27.82
C GLY A 40 1.39 1.67 -27.12
N ILE A 41 1.19 1.32 -25.86
CA ILE A 41 2.09 0.49 -25.05
C ILE A 41 1.42 -0.84 -24.71
N SER A 42 1.56 -1.84 -25.54
CA SER A 42 0.97 -3.17 -25.35
C SER A 42 1.81 -4.02 -24.38
N ARG A 43 1.85 -3.63 -23.12
CA ARG A 43 2.61 -4.33 -22.06
C ARG A 43 1.84 -4.38 -20.75
N LYS A 44 1.97 -5.51 -20.05
CA LYS A 44 1.41 -5.67 -18.70
C LYS A 44 2.42 -5.16 -17.67
N PRO A 45 2.05 -4.15 -16.83
CA PRO A 45 2.95 -3.64 -15.81
C PRO A 45 3.04 -4.62 -14.63
N LEU A 46 4.27 -4.77 -14.08
CA LEU A 46 4.54 -5.52 -12.85
C LEU A 46 4.51 -4.56 -11.65
N PRO A 47 3.74 -4.83 -10.59
CA PRO A 47 3.67 -3.95 -9.42
C PRO A 47 4.73 -4.29 -8.36
N ALA A 48 5.08 -3.31 -7.52
CA ALA A 48 5.86 -3.52 -6.31
C ALA A 48 5.14 -4.39 -5.28
N GLY A 49 3.82 -4.34 -5.26
CA GLY A 49 2.98 -5.21 -4.44
C GLY A 49 1.53 -5.10 -4.85
N ARG A 50 0.78 -6.19 -4.68
CA ARG A 50 -0.65 -6.18 -4.88
C ARG A 50 -1.33 -5.53 -3.68
N THR A 51 -2.40 -4.79 -3.91
CA THR A 51 -3.27 -4.25 -2.87
C THR A 51 -4.64 -4.92 -2.94
N ASP A 52 -5.30 -5.05 -1.79
CA ASP A 52 -6.63 -5.64 -1.69
C ASP A 52 -7.71 -4.71 -2.26
N ALA A 53 -8.92 -5.24 -2.46
CA ALA A 53 -10.09 -4.44 -2.81
C ALA A 53 -10.28 -3.29 -1.81
N GLY A 54 -10.46 -2.07 -2.31
CA GLY A 54 -10.67 -0.86 -1.53
C GLY A 54 -9.41 -0.22 -0.93
N VAL A 55 -8.24 -0.84 -1.05
CA VAL A 55 -6.95 -0.29 -0.56
C VAL A 55 -6.39 0.73 -1.54
N HIS A 56 -5.95 1.87 -1.04
CA HIS A 56 -5.38 2.96 -1.83
C HIS A 56 -3.86 2.80 -2.02
N ALA A 57 -3.30 3.53 -2.97
CA ALA A 57 -1.86 3.72 -3.09
C ALA A 57 -1.53 5.16 -3.46
N ARG A 58 -0.68 5.79 -2.66
CA ARG A 58 -0.03 7.06 -3.01
C ARG A 58 1.15 6.81 -3.94
N MET A 59 1.92 5.75 -3.69
CA MET A 59 3.07 5.37 -4.49
C MET A 59 3.10 3.86 -4.70
N GLN A 60 2.40 3.38 -5.72
CA GLN A 60 2.65 2.08 -6.31
C GLN A 60 3.73 2.23 -7.36
N VAL A 61 4.78 1.41 -7.29
CA VAL A 61 5.80 1.38 -8.33
C VAL A 61 5.53 0.22 -9.28
N LEU A 62 5.50 0.54 -10.56
CA LEU A 62 5.29 -0.40 -11.64
C LEU A 62 6.54 -0.48 -12.50
N SER A 63 6.85 -1.64 -13.05
CA SER A 63 7.84 -1.73 -14.12
C SER A 63 7.26 -2.37 -15.37
N LEU A 64 7.74 -1.90 -16.52
CA LEU A 64 7.42 -2.47 -17.84
C LEU A 64 8.58 -2.22 -18.81
N ARG A 65 8.65 -3.06 -19.85
CA ARG A 65 9.57 -2.86 -20.97
C ARG A 65 8.84 -2.17 -22.11
N LEU A 66 9.41 -1.10 -22.62
CA LEU A 66 8.89 -0.43 -23.81
C LEU A 66 9.40 -1.14 -25.06
N ALA A 67 8.59 -1.17 -26.13
CA ALA A 67 9.02 -1.75 -27.41
C ALA A 67 10.05 -0.85 -28.10
N GLU A 68 9.94 0.46 -27.90
CA GLU A 68 10.78 1.51 -28.48
C GLU A 68 11.12 2.57 -27.44
N GLU A 69 12.08 3.42 -27.73
CA GLU A 69 12.40 4.57 -26.89
C GLU A 69 11.33 5.65 -27.03
N VAL A 70 10.85 6.16 -25.88
CA VAL A 70 9.91 7.28 -25.80
C VAL A 70 10.41 8.30 -24.79
N PRO A 71 10.09 9.60 -24.96
CA PRO A 71 10.43 10.62 -23.99
C PRO A 71 9.73 10.32 -22.66
N LEU A 72 10.49 9.92 -21.63
CA LEU A 72 9.93 9.50 -20.33
C LEU A 72 9.21 10.65 -19.61
N ALA A 73 9.60 11.90 -19.84
CA ALA A 73 8.94 13.06 -19.26
C ALA A 73 7.49 13.23 -19.75
N GLU A 74 7.18 12.80 -20.97
CA GLU A 74 5.85 12.91 -21.59
C GLU A 74 4.96 11.71 -21.27
N LEU A 75 5.58 10.59 -20.86
CA LEU A 75 4.88 9.32 -20.67
C LEU A 75 3.75 9.38 -19.65
N PRO A 76 3.89 10.07 -18.48
CA PRO A 76 2.78 10.24 -17.54
C PRO A 76 1.57 10.94 -18.17
N ALA A 77 1.77 12.04 -18.87
CA ALA A 77 0.68 12.78 -19.51
C ALA A 77 -0.02 11.93 -20.58
N ARG A 78 0.75 11.22 -21.42
CA ARG A 78 0.26 10.31 -22.45
C ARG A 78 -0.59 9.17 -21.89
N ILE A 79 -0.19 8.57 -20.76
CA ILE A 79 -0.96 7.50 -20.11
C ILE A 79 -2.21 8.09 -19.42
N ASN A 80 -2.05 9.22 -18.69
CA ASN A 80 -3.11 9.85 -17.92
C ASN A 80 -4.29 10.32 -18.80
N ALA A 81 -4.04 10.66 -20.07
CA ALA A 81 -5.09 11.01 -21.04
C ALA A 81 -6.14 9.88 -21.22
N HIS A 82 -5.81 8.65 -20.84
CA HIS A 82 -6.68 7.47 -20.97
C HIS A 82 -7.07 6.86 -19.62
N LEU A 83 -6.70 7.48 -18.51
CA LEU A 83 -7.04 7.03 -17.16
C LEU A 83 -8.25 7.79 -16.59
N PRO A 84 -9.06 7.17 -15.73
CA PRO A 84 -10.09 7.90 -14.97
C PRO A 84 -9.42 8.83 -13.94
N ALA A 85 -9.32 10.11 -14.27
CA ALA A 85 -8.52 11.12 -13.58
C ALA A 85 -8.74 11.22 -12.04
N ALA A 86 -9.96 10.91 -11.58
CA ALA A 86 -10.27 10.94 -10.15
C ALA A 86 -9.83 9.68 -9.38
N SER A 87 -9.44 8.60 -10.09
CA SER A 87 -9.26 7.29 -9.46
C SER A 87 -7.88 6.68 -9.64
N VAL A 88 -7.20 6.95 -10.75
CA VAL A 88 -5.86 6.42 -11.05
C VAL A 88 -5.05 7.46 -11.80
N GLY A 89 -3.76 7.54 -11.51
CA GLY A 89 -2.84 8.38 -12.29
C GLY A 89 -1.39 7.90 -12.21
N VAL A 90 -0.63 8.30 -13.21
CA VAL A 90 0.82 8.13 -13.26
C VAL A 90 1.46 9.50 -12.95
N ALA A 91 2.22 9.57 -11.87
CA ALA A 91 2.88 10.80 -11.43
C ALA A 91 4.23 11.01 -12.15
N LEU A 92 5.03 9.96 -12.26
CA LEU A 92 6.37 10.00 -12.84
C LEU A 92 6.69 8.73 -13.64
N ALA A 93 7.54 8.88 -14.64
CA ALA A 93 8.17 7.79 -15.37
C ALA A 93 9.69 7.98 -15.39
N LYS A 94 10.46 6.93 -15.08
CA LYS A 94 11.92 6.94 -15.02
C LYS A 94 12.51 5.69 -15.68
N ALA A 95 13.70 5.81 -16.23
CA ALA A 95 14.48 4.64 -16.61
C ALA A 95 14.79 3.80 -15.36
N ALA A 96 14.67 2.49 -15.48
CA ALA A 96 15.08 1.57 -14.44
C ALA A 96 16.34 0.82 -14.83
N GLN A 97 17.17 0.49 -13.85
CA GLN A 97 18.40 -0.28 -14.06
C GLN A 97 18.09 -1.69 -14.59
N ARG A 98 19.06 -2.28 -15.31
CA ARG A 98 18.97 -3.67 -15.74
C ARG A 98 18.83 -4.59 -14.53
N GLY A 99 17.85 -5.52 -14.58
CA GLY A 99 17.58 -6.44 -13.48
C GLY A 99 16.62 -5.88 -12.42
N PHE A 100 16.23 -4.61 -12.48
CA PHE A 100 15.25 -4.04 -11.56
C PHE A 100 13.92 -4.80 -11.63
N HIS A 101 13.43 -5.22 -10.46
CA HIS A 101 12.13 -5.83 -10.29
C HIS A 101 11.36 -5.09 -9.19
N PRO A 102 10.19 -4.47 -9.47
CA PRO A 102 9.54 -3.56 -8.53
C PRO A 102 9.16 -4.23 -7.20
N GLN A 103 8.90 -5.53 -7.18
CA GLN A 103 8.57 -6.25 -5.96
C GLN A 103 9.82 -6.73 -5.19
N TYR A 104 10.78 -7.34 -5.89
CA TYR A 104 11.91 -8.03 -5.25
C TYR A 104 13.10 -7.11 -4.97
N SER A 105 13.26 -6.03 -5.74
CA SER A 105 14.26 -5.01 -5.46
C SER A 105 13.87 -4.04 -4.36
N ALA A 106 12.61 -4.09 -3.88
CA ALA A 106 12.16 -3.19 -2.83
C ALA A 106 12.85 -3.48 -1.49
N THR A 107 13.46 -2.46 -0.92
CA THR A 107 14.13 -2.50 0.39
C THR A 107 13.22 -2.04 1.52
N LEU A 108 12.24 -1.18 1.21
CA LEU A 108 11.27 -0.68 2.17
C LEU A 108 9.92 -0.41 1.50
N LYS A 109 8.85 -0.77 2.22
CA LYS A 109 7.48 -0.35 1.95
C LYS A 109 6.91 0.30 3.19
N GLU A 110 6.29 1.47 3.02
CA GLU A 110 5.52 2.13 4.06
C GLU A 110 4.04 2.01 3.74
N TYR A 111 3.28 1.51 4.70
CA TYR A 111 1.82 1.55 4.71
C TYR A 111 1.35 2.51 5.77
N ARG A 112 0.30 3.26 5.48
CA ARG A 112 -0.39 4.11 6.44
C ARG A 112 -1.81 3.63 6.60
N TYR A 113 -2.22 3.39 7.84
CA TYR A 113 -3.58 3.08 8.20
C TYR A 113 -4.16 4.22 9.04
N ARG A 114 -5.35 4.69 8.66
CA ARG A 114 -5.98 5.84 9.33
C ARG A 114 -7.17 5.39 10.16
N LEU A 115 -7.15 5.81 11.42
CA LEU A 115 -8.23 5.66 12.39
C LEU A 115 -8.82 7.03 12.66
N LEU A 116 -10.16 7.12 12.76
CA LEU A 116 -10.88 8.32 13.20
C LEU A 116 -11.37 8.09 14.62
N LEU A 117 -10.99 8.99 15.52
CA LEU A 117 -11.39 9.00 16.94
C LEU A 117 -12.61 9.91 17.20
N ALA A 118 -12.93 10.77 16.26
CA ALA A 118 -14.13 11.60 16.23
C ALA A 118 -14.62 11.80 14.80
N ASP A 119 -15.80 12.37 14.62
CA ASP A 119 -16.37 12.62 13.29
C ASP A 119 -15.54 13.63 12.51
N ASP A 120 -15.17 13.25 11.29
CA ASP A 120 -14.56 14.10 10.28
C ASP A 120 -15.00 13.59 8.89
N PRO A 121 -16.09 14.17 8.32
CA PRO A 121 -16.66 13.71 7.05
C PRO A 121 -15.66 13.66 5.89
N LYS A 122 -14.61 14.49 5.93
CA LYS A 122 -13.53 14.49 4.94
C LYS A 122 -12.81 13.14 4.86
N TRP A 123 -12.80 12.38 5.97
CA TRP A 123 -12.07 11.12 6.10
C TRP A 123 -12.97 9.88 6.14
N ASP A 124 -14.30 10.01 6.09
CA ASP A 124 -15.22 8.89 6.22
C ASP A 124 -14.98 7.75 5.22
N GLU A 125 -14.57 8.10 3.99
CA GLU A 125 -14.23 7.12 2.96
C GLU A 125 -12.77 6.65 3.00
N PHE A 126 -11.92 7.24 3.87
CA PHE A 126 -10.47 7.06 3.87
C PHE A 126 -9.89 6.63 5.21
N ALA A 127 -10.73 6.45 6.20
CA ALA A 127 -10.33 6.02 7.53
C ALA A 127 -11.37 5.08 8.15
N TRP A 128 -10.96 4.38 9.19
CA TRP A 128 -11.83 3.55 10.00
C TRP A 128 -12.20 4.30 11.28
N ARG A 129 -13.49 4.58 11.45
CA ARG A 129 -13.99 5.15 12.71
C ARG A 129 -13.92 4.13 13.82
N VAL A 130 -13.25 4.50 14.91
CA VAL A 130 -13.05 3.65 16.07
C VAL A 130 -13.28 4.44 17.35
N ASP A 131 -13.82 3.77 18.36
CA ASP A 131 -13.91 4.27 19.72
C ASP A 131 -12.87 3.56 20.57
N VAL A 132 -11.66 4.16 20.62
CA VAL A 132 -10.51 3.65 21.37
C VAL A 132 -9.63 4.79 21.85
N GLU A 133 -9.01 4.61 23.00
CA GLU A 133 -7.97 5.52 23.49
C GLU A 133 -6.65 5.24 22.77
N PRO A 134 -6.01 6.22 22.12
CA PRO A 134 -4.71 6.03 21.43
C PRO A 134 -3.63 5.41 22.30
N GLU A 135 -3.65 5.71 23.60
CA GLU A 135 -2.66 5.21 24.55
C GLU A 135 -2.73 3.68 24.73
N LYS A 136 -3.92 3.08 24.59
CA LYS A 136 -4.09 1.61 24.60
C LYS A 136 -3.51 0.94 23.35
N LEU A 137 -3.42 1.65 22.23
CA LEU A 137 -2.87 1.13 20.98
C LEU A 137 -1.34 1.12 20.95
N ARG A 138 -0.68 2.09 21.60
CA ARG A 138 0.78 2.24 21.57
C ARG A 138 1.56 0.98 21.95
N PRO A 139 1.32 0.35 23.12
CA PRO A 139 2.05 -0.86 23.50
C PRO A 139 1.77 -2.04 22.55
N LEU A 140 0.56 -2.15 22.01
CA LEU A 140 0.20 -3.21 21.08
C LEU A 140 0.97 -3.09 19.77
N PHE A 141 1.06 -1.90 19.19
CA PHE A 141 1.85 -1.68 17.98
C PHE A 141 3.36 -1.80 18.23
N ALA A 142 3.85 -1.36 19.37
CA ALA A 142 5.25 -1.54 19.75
C ALA A 142 5.64 -3.03 19.82
N ALA A 143 4.76 -3.90 20.33
CA ALA A 143 4.97 -5.34 20.39
C ALA A 143 5.06 -6.03 19.02
N MET A 144 4.53 -5.42 17.95
CA MET A 144 4.58 -5.96 16.59
C MET A 144 5.91 -5.73 15.87
N VAL A 145 6.76 -4.81 16.36
CA VAL A 145 8.05 -4.49 15.74
C VAL A 145 9.02 -5.66 15.89
N GLY A 146 9.75 -5.96 14.84
CA GLY A 146 10.73 -7.04 14.79
C GLY A 146 10.50 -8.05 13.66
N THR A 147 11.34 -9.09 13.63
CA THR A 147 11.25 -10.19 12.68
C THR A 147 10.66 -11.41 13.36
N ARG A 148 9.53 -11.90 12.83
CA ARG A 148 8.84 -13.09 13.37
C ARG A 148 7.93 -13.76 12.34
N ASP A 149 7.40 -14.93 12.66
CA ASP A 149 6.33 -15.56 11.89
C ASP A 149 5.00 -14.88 12.22
N PHE A 150 4.51 -14.04 11.30
CA PHE A 150 3.19 -13.42 11.38
C PHE A 150 2.08 -14.31 10.82
N GLY A 151 2.23 -15.65 10.87
CA GLY A 151 1.29 -16.60 10.26
C GLY A 151 -0.15 -16.49 10.71
N ALA A 152 -0.40 -15.93 11.91
CA ALA A 152 -1.74 -15.62 12.41
C ALA A 152 -2.35 -14.35 11.78
N PHE A 153 -1.53 -13.50 11.15
CA PHE A 153 -1.92 -12.18 10.65
C PHE A 153 -1.85 -12.06 9.12
N HIS A 154 -1.93 -13.14 8.39
CA HIS A 154 -1.99 -13.09 6.93
C HIS A 154 -2.74 -14.28 6.34
N ASP A 155 -3.13 -14.13 5.08
CA ASP A 155 -3.71 -15.22 4.29
C ASP A 155 -2.71 -16.38 4.14
N ARG A 156 -3.19 -17.60 4.38
CA ARG A 156 -2.38 -18.83 4.28
C ARG A 156 -1.73 -19.03 2.90
N THR A 157 -2.27 -18.41 1.85
CA THR A 157 -1.69 -18.45 0.49
C THR A 157 -0.37 -17.69 0.38
N SER A 158 -0.02 -16.84 1.35
CA SER A 158 1.21 -16.04 1.37
C SER A 158 2.47 -16.83 1.80
N GLY A 159 2.33 -18.10 2.15
CA GLY A 159 3.42 -18.93 2.68
C GLY A 159 3.85 -18.53 4.11
N ARG A 160 4.47 -19.49 4.83
CA ARG A 160 5.01 -19.26 6.17
C ARG A 160 6.49 -18.86 6.05
N PHE A 161 6.77 -17.59 6.04
CA PHE A 161 8.12 -17.04 6.09
C PHE A 161 8.17 -15.92 7.13
N PRO A 162 9.26 -15.79 7.91
CA PRO A 162 9.44 -14.65 8.77
C PRO A 162 9.29 -13.33 7.99
N ARG A 163 8.60 -12.38 8.56
CA ARG A 163 8.46 -11.02 8.05
C ARG A 163 9.06 -10.05 9.04
N THR A 164 9.57 -8.94 8.52
CA THR A 164 10.14 -7.89 9.36
C THR A 164 9.25 -6.67 9.31
N ILE A 165 8.80 -6.23 10.48
CA ILE A 165 8.28 -4.88 10.67
C ILE A 165 9.41 -4.07 11.30
N SER A 166 10.03 -3.21 10.51
CA SER A 166 11.20 -2.44 10.98
C SER A 166 10.81 -1.28 11.89
N GLN A 167 9.60 -0.73 11.71
CA GLN A 167 9.11 0.40 12.48
C GLN A 167 7.59 0.48 12.44
N ILE A 168 6.97 0.90 13.55
CA ILE A 168 5.59 1.38 13.60
C ILE A 168 5.58 2.71 14.35
N GLU A 169 4.97 3.72 13.74
CA GLU A 169 4.74 5.05 14.32
C GLU A 169 3.25 5.33 14.41
N LEU A 170 2.82 5.93 15.52
CA LEU A 170 1.47 6.47 15.69
C LEU A 170 1.55 7.99 15.67
N VAL A 171 0.98 8.63 14.66
CA VAL A 171 1.01 10.07 14.47
C VAL A 171 -0.41 10.62 14.57
N ALA A 172 -0.63 11.51 15.54
CA ALA A 172 -1.93 12.16 15.73
C ALA A 172 -2.04 13.42 14.85
N HIS A 173 -3.21 13.58 14.22
CA HIS A 173 -3.59 14.75 13.42
C HIS A 173 -5.00 15.18 13.86
N GLY A 174 -5.11 15.86 14.98
CA GLY A 174 -6.40 16.15 15.60
C GLY A 174 -7.15 14.86 15.98
N ALA A 175 -8.35 14.69 15.46
CA ALA A 175 -9.15 13.47 15.68
C ALA A 175 -8.72 12.27 14.84
N ARG A 176 -7.75 12.41 13.94
CA ARG A 176 -7.23 11.33 13.12
C ARG A 176 -5.92 10.80 13.70
N LEU A 177 -5.84 9.47 13.88
CA LEU A 177 -4.62 8.76 14.23
C LEU A 177 -4.12 7.99 13.00
N GLU A 178 -2.90 8.26 12.58
CA GLU A 178 -2.23 7.56 11.49
C GLU A 178 -1.24 6.55 12.03
N VAL A 179 -1.43 5.28 11.69
CA VAL A 179 -0.51 4.19 12.00
C VAL A 179 0.37 3.96 10.78
N ARG A 180 1.67 4.24 10.90
CA ARG A 180 2.68 4.08 9.85
C ARG A 180 3.46 2.80 10.09
N LEU A 181 3.36 1.84 9.19
CA LEU A 181 4.07 0.56 9.29
C LEU A 181 5.12 0.51 8.19
N ARG A 182 6.36 0.21 8.57
CA ARG A 182 7.49 0.08 7.66
C ARG A 182 8.11 -1.31 7.73
N GLY A 183 8.50 -1.84 6.56
CA GLY A 183 9.20 -3.12 6.43
C GLY A 183 9.55 -3.42 4.98
N PRO A 184 10.39 -4.42 4.68
CA PRO A 184 10.79 -4.77 3.31
C PRO A 184 9.64 -5.38 2.51
N GLY A 185 8.63 -5.97 3.18
CA GLY A 185 7.48 -6.56 2.54
C GLY A 185 6.44 -7.05 3.54
N PHE A 186 5.20 -7.05 3.10
CA PHE A 186 4.03 -7.48 3.88
C PHE A 186 3.28 -8.59 3.14
N ALA A 187 2.74 -9.53 3.89
CA ALA A 187 1.89 -10.59 3.37
C ALA A 187 0.47 -10.05 3.08
N ARG A 188 -0.31 -10.81 2.33
CA ARG A 188 -1.69 -10.46 2.02
C ARG A 188 -2.52 -10.30 3.30
N TYR A 189 -3.26 -9.21 3.41
CA TYR A 189 -4.07 -8.78 4.56
C TYR A 189 -3.29 -8.42 5.82
N MET A 190 -1.97 -8.64 5.88
CA MET A 190 -1.19 -8.56 7.12
C MET A 190 -1.39 -7.24 7.87
N VAL A 191 -1.23 -6.09 7.21
CA VAL A 191 -1.39 -4.79 7.87
C VAL A 191 -2.80 -4.62 8.45
N ARG A 192 -3.83 -5.04 7.70
CA ARG A 192 -5.23 -4.91 8.14
C ARG A 192 -5.56 -5.83 9.31
N LEU A 193 -4.98 -7.03 9.35
CA LEU A 193 -5.17 -7.98 10.46
C LEU A 193 -4.44 -7.50 11.72
N LEU A 194 -3.23 -6.96 11.58
CA LEU A 194 -2.49 -6.37 12.70
C LEU A 194 -3.24 -5.18 13.32
N VAL A 195 -3.70 -4.25 12.48
CA VAL A 195 -4.47 -3.09 12.95
C VAL A 195 -5.81 -3.51 13.54
N GLY A 196 -6.51 -4.45 12.89
CA GLY A 196 -7.78 -4.96 13.40
C GLY A 196 -7.64 -5.62 14.77
N ALA A 197 -6.63 -6.48 14.94
CA ALA A 197 -6.35 -7.13 16.22
C ALA A 197 -6.00 -6.12 17.32
N ALA A 198 -5.15 -5.12 17.03
CA ALA A 198 -4.83 -4.07 18.00
C ALA A 198 -6.07 -3.29 18.45
N VAL A 199 -6.95 -2.91 17.51
CA VAL A 199 -8.21 -2.22 17.84
C VAL A 199 -9.13 -3.13 18.66
N ALA A 200 -9.24 -4.42 18.31
CA ALA A 200 -10.05 -5.38 19.07
C ALA A 200 -9.55 -5.57 20.51
N VAL A 201 -8.23 -5.62 20.70
CA VAL A 201 -7.64 -5.67 22.07
C VAL A 201 -7.95 -4.37 22.83
N ALA A 202 -7.75 -3.21 22.21
CA ALA A 202 -8.00 -1.92 22.84
C ALA A 202 -9.47 -1.73 23.27
N ARG A 203 -10.40 -2.39 22.56
CA ARG A 203 -11.84 -2.44 22.90
C ARG A 203 -12.23 -3.52 23.90
N GLY A 204 -11.31 -4.43 24.24
CA GLY A 204 -11.62 -5.59 25.08
C GLY A 204 -12.37 -6.71 24.35
N GLU A 205 -12.47 -6.64 23.02
CA GLU A 205 -13.12 -7.67 22.17
C GLU A 205 -12.19 -8.88 21.93
N LEU A 206 -10.87 -8.67 22.07
CA LEU A 206 -9.83 -9.69 21.99
C LEU A 206 -8.92 -9.59 23.23
N SER A 207 -8.63 -10.71 23.91
CA SER A 207 -7.73 -10.66 25.05
C SER A 207 -6.28 -10.42 24.63
N GLU A 208 -5.52 -9.67 25.45
CA GLU A 208 -4.10 -9.40 25.18
C GLU A 208 -3.26 -10.71 25.17
N ALA A 209 -3.65 -11.72 25.96
CA ALA A 209 -2.99 -13.02 25.97
C ALA A 209 -3.14 -13.75 24.61
N VAL A 210 -4.31 -13.72 24.01
CA VAL A 210 -4.55 -14.30 22.66
C VAL A 210 -3.75 -13.53 21.62
N PHE A 211 -3.73 -12.20 21.69
CA PHE A 211 -2.94 -11.37 20.80
C PHE A 211 -1.44 -11.67 20.89
N LYS A 212 -0.88 -11.78 22.09
CA LYS A 212 0.53 -12.15 22.33
C LYS A 212 0.82 -13.56 21.80
N ALA A 213 -0.03 -14.55 22.08
CA ALA A 213 0.15 -15.88 21.54
C ALA A 213 0.11 -15.91 19.99
N ALA A 214 -0.71 -15.05 19.37
CA ALA A 214 -0.72 -14.90 17.92
C ALA A 214 0.57 -14.28 17.37
N LEU A 215 1.18 -13.32 18.09
CA LEU A 215 2.45 -12.70 17.70
C LEU A 215 3.67 -13.61 17.91
N ASP A 216 3.71 -14.33 19.02
CA ASP A 216 4.91 -15.05 19.46
C ASP A 216 4.92 -16.51 18.98
N GLU A 217 3.75 -17.13 18.84
CA GLU A 217 3.60 -18.55 18.52
C GLU A 217 2.82 -18.77 17.21
N ALA A 218 2.48 -17.69 16.48
CA ALA A 218 1.64 -17.71 15.28
C ALA A 218 0.30 -18.49 15.47
N LYS A 219 -0.22 -18.50 16.70
CA LYS A 219 -1.52 -19.14 17.01
C LYS A 219 -2.67 -18.40 16.34
N SER A 220 -3.48 -19.13 15.60
CA SER A 220 -4.69 -18.60 14.99
C SER A 220 -5.68 -18.10 16.05
N PHE A 221 -6.38 -17.02 15.74
CA PHE A 221 -7.46 -16.45 16.54
C PHE A 221 -8.62 -16.05 15.65
N SER A 222 -9.74 -15.63 16.24
CA SER A 222 -10.87 -15.09 15.49
C SER A 222 -10.45 -13.83 14.74
N GLU A 223 -10.48 -13.89 13.41
CA GLU A 223 -9.92 -12.86 12.53
C GLU A 223 -10.73 -11.55 12.64
N VAL A 224 -10.07 -10.48 13.04
CA VAL A 224 -10.60 -9.11 12.97
C VAL A 224 -9.81 -8.35 11.91
N ARG A 225 -10.44 -8.12 10.75
CA ARG A 225 -9.80 -7.43 9.64
C ARG A 225 -10.26 -5.99 9.55
N ALA A 226 -9.34 -5.06 9.77
CA ALA A 226 -9.61 -3.63 9.63
C ALA A 226 -10.11 -3.29 8.20
N PRO A 227 -11.07 -2.37 8.02
CA PRO A 227 -11.61 -1.96 6.73
C PRO A 227 -10.52 -1.52 5.74
N ALA A 228 -10.67 -1.90 4.48
CA ALA A 228 -9.68 -1.59 3.43
C ALA A 228 -9.50 -0.09 3.20
N LYS A 229 -10.57 0.68 3.31
CA LYS A 229 -10.62 2.13 3.07
C LYS A 229 -9.65 2.95 3.93
N GLY A 230 -9.23 2.43 5.10
CA GLY A 230 -8.26 3.10 5.96
C GLY A 230 -6.80 2.90 5.51
N LEU A 231 -6.54 1.94 4.61
CA LEU A 231 -5.17 1.55 4.24
C LEU A 231 -4.71 2.18 2.94
N THR A 232 -3.49 2.73 2.97
CA THR A 232 -2.80 3.28 1.80
C THR A 232 -1.37 2.74 1.72
N LEU A 233 -0.98 2.15 0.58
CA LEU A 233 0.43 1.95 0.25
C LEU A 233 1.04 3.33 0.01
N TRP A 234 1.86 3.78 0.96
CA TRP A 234 2.31 5.17 0.99
C TRP A 234 3.58 5.38 0.19
N GLU A 235 4.54 4.50 0.36
CA GLU A 235 5.85 4.62 -0.27
C GLU A 235 6.49 3.25 -0.53
N VAL A 236 7.29 3.17 -1.59
CA VAL A 236 8.18 2.03 -1.89
C VAL A 236 9.57 2.59 -2.19
N ARG A 237 10.63 2.03 -1.56
CA ARG A 237 12.04 2.43 -1.77
C ARG A 237 12.89 1.24 -2.22
N TYR A 238 13.99 1.54 -2.93
CA TYR A 238 14.83 0.55 -3.58
C TYR A 238 16.34 0.67 -3.25
N GLY A 239 16.72 1.47 -2.27
CA GLY A 239 18.13 1.70 -1.93
C GLY A 239 18.87 2.41 -3.07
N GLU A 240 20.11 1.97 -3.38
CA GLU A 240 20.94 2.58 -4.41
C GLU A 240 20.36 2.50 -5.83
N GLY A 241 19.50 1.52 -6.09
CA GLY A 241 18.82 1.35 -7.38
C GLY A 241 17.47 2.04 -7.48
N ASP A 242 17.16 2.97 -6.58
CA ASP A 242 15.85 3.65 -6.55
C ASP A 242 15.67 4.55 -7.79
N PRO A 243 14.68 4.29 -8.64
CA PRO A 243 14.45 5.11 -9.82
C PRO A 243 13.95 6.53 -9.50
N PHE A 244 13.47 6.78 -8.26
CA PHE A 244 12.88 8.04 -7.83
C PHE A 244 13.72 8.70 -6.73
N SER A 245 14.17 9.93 -6.97
CA SER A 245 14.98 10.68 -6.01
C SER A 245 14.20 11.11 -4.77
N ALA A 246 14.91 11.46 -3.70
CA ALA A 246 14.29 12.02 -2.49
C ALA A 246 13.52 13.32 -2.77
N GLU A 247 14.04 14.15 -3.67
CA GLU A 247 13.41 15.40 -4.08
C GLU A 247 12.10 15.17 -4.83
N GLU A 248 12.06 14.20 -5.76
CA GLU A 248 10.84 13.81 -6.48
C GLU A 248 9.78 13.26 -5.53
N ARG A 249 10.20 12.50 -4.52
CA ARG A 249 9.31 11.98 -3.48
C ARG A 249 8.71 13.11 -2.64
N ALA A 250 9.50 14.10 -2.27
CA ALA A 250 9.05 15.25 -1.49
C ALA A 250 8.07 16.14 -2.27
N ARG A 251 8.33 16.36 -3.55
CA ARG A 251 7.47 17.18 -4.41
C ARG A 251 6.15 16.50 -4.77
N ALA A 252 6.15 15.16 -4.88
CA ALA A 252 4.99 14.32 -5.20
C ALA A 252 4.06 14.89 -6.31
N THR A 253 4.65 15.54 -7.32
CA THR A 253 3.91 16.16 -8.43
C THR A 253 3.05 15.12 -9.16
N GLY A 254 1.80 15.49 -9.47
CA GLY A 254 0.84 14.60 -10.13
C GLY A 254 0.09 13.63 -9.20
N VAL A 255 0.40 13.62 -7.90
CA VAL A 255 -0.41 12.93 -6.89
C VAL A 255 -1.39 13.95 -6.30
N PRO A 256 -2.69 13.64 -6.21
CA PRO A 256 -3.66 14.55 -5.62
C PRO A 256 -3.32 14.96 -4.18
N ASN A 257 -3.43 16.24 -3.87
CA ASN A 257 -3.26 16.77 -2.51
C ASN A 257 -4.61 16.76 -1.75
N THR A 258 -5.26 15.62 -1.74
CA THR A 258 -6.55 15.36 -1.06
C THR A 258 -6.49 13.99 -0.39
N PRO A 259 -7.43 13.66 0.54
CA PRO A 259 -7.51 12.31 1.06
C PRO A 259 -7.63 11.26 -0.07
N PRO A 260 -7.02 10.07 0.07
CA PRO A 260 -6.22 9.61 1.22
C PRO A 260 -4.71 9.93 1.14
N PHE A 261 -4.28 10.89 0.33
CA PHE A 261 -2.86 11.11 -0.01
C PHE A 261 -2.19 12.24 0.78
N VAL A 262 -2.92 12.86 1.72
CA VAL A 262 -2.42 13.92 2.63
C VAL A 262 -2.30 13.45 4.07
#